data_65164a79497c17e0cae357da25a4bb91
#
_entry.id   65164a79497c17e0cae357da25a4bb91
#
_cell.length_a   1.000
_cell.length_b   1.000
_cell.length_c   1.000
_cell.angle_alpha   90.00
_cell.angle_beta   90.00
_cell.angle_gamma   90.00
#
_symmetry.space_group_name_H-M   'P 1'
#
loop_
_entity.id
_entity.type
_entity.pdbx_description
1 polymer ?
#
loop_
_entity_poly.entity_id
_entity_poly.type
_entity_poly.pdbx_seq_one_letter_code
_entity_poly.pdbx_strand_id
1 'polypeptide(L)'
;MFVQINDNSLNVDVLGPDGAPVIIVHHGGGGIGSMAEPKASFGWLADAFRIVVYDARGCGISEGKPPYSHAQWAADLDGVRQWLGVDQVIVAGGSYGGFIAMEYAIAYLEHTRAMILRDTSPDSTNLKLVFENARNQTRVDLNWDNFERYWTGHIRDDADLKACWAELAPLYSYEDDRERAAARVENGSYRYETHNWCFQQNRSVYDVKPALPGVRCPTLITVGRHDWVTPVAMSETIAALIPDSQLVIFEKSGHSPPSDEPELFRRVVRDFLAKVAPEVSADGRR
;
A
#
# COMPACT_ATOMS: atom_id res chain seq x y z
N MET A 1 9.22 -17.60 -0.10
CA MET A 1 10.60 -17.99 0.31
C MET A 1 11.19 -16.93 1.22
N PHE A 2 12.17 -17.29 2.08
CA PHE A 2 12.87 -16.28 2.87
C PHE A 2 14.13 -15.81 2.15
N VAL A 3 14.35 -14.49 2.10
CA VAL A 3 15.47 -13.85 1.42
C VAL A 3 16.13 -12.87 2.39
N GLN A 4 17.48 -12.91 2.46
CA GLN A 4 18.25 -11.94 3.23
C GLN A 4 18.32 -10.61 2.46
N ILE A 5 17.67 -9.59 3.00
CA ILE A 5 17.65 -8.23 2.48
C ILE A 5 18.15 -7.29 3.57
N ASN A 6 19.23 -6.59 3.27
CA ASN A 6 19.95 -5.81 4.27
C ASN A 6 20.30 -6.70 5.49
N ASP A 7 19.86 -6.34 6.67
CA ASP A 7 20.11 -7.06 7.92
C ASP A 7 18.89 -7.88 8.39
N ASN A 8 17.93 -8.16 7.49
CA ASN A 8 16.63 -8.77 7.83
C ASN A 8 16.28 -9.92 6.87
N SER A 9 15.57 -10.92 7.37
CA SER A 9 15.04 -12.03 6.59
C SER A 9 13.59 -11.71 6.18
N LEU A 10 13.37 -11.39 4.91
CA LEU A 10 12.04 -11.08 4.38
C LEU A 10 11.40 -12.32 3.74
N ASN A 11 10.11 -12.51 4.01
CA ASN A 11 9.29 -13.48 3.30
C ASN A 11 8.82 -12.87 1.98
N VAL A 12 9.32 -13.42 0.86
CA VAL A 12 9.09 -12.89 -0.50
C VAL A 12 8.39 -13.93 -1.35
N ASP A 13 7.47 -13.51 -2.19
CA ASP A 13 6.86 -14.32 -3.25
C ASP A 13 7.01 -13.63 -4.61
N VAL A 14 7.33 -14.41 -5.64
CA VAL A 14 7.56 -13.95 -7.00
C VAL A 14 6.65 -14.71 -7.94
N LEU A 15 5.82 -13.99 -8.69
CA LEU A 15 4.86 -14.52 -9.63
C LEU A 15 5.18 -14.02 -11.04
N GLY A 16 4.84 -14.82 -12.06
CA GLY A 16 5.00 -14.44 -13.46
C GLY A 16 6.34 -14.83 -14.06
N PRO A 17 6.54 -14.54 -15.37
CA PRO A 17 7.67 -15.06 -16.13
C PRO A 17 8.99 -14.35 -15.79
N ASP A 18 10.08 -15.12 -15.82
CA ASP A 18 11.42 -14.55 -15.73
C ASP A 18 11.69 -13.62 -16.94
N GLY A 19 12.41 -12.53 -16.67
CA GLY A 19 12.76 -11.54 -17.69
C GLY A 19 11.65 -10.53 -18.04
N ALA A 20 10.43 -10.71 -17.52
CA ALA A 20 9.38 -9.70 -17.66
C ALA A 20 9.66 -8.47 -16.78
N PRO A 21 9.11 -7.28 -17.16
CA PRO A 21 9.23 -6.10 -16.30
C PRO A 21 8.70 -6.35 -14.89
N VAL A 22 9.44 -5.88 -13.90
CA VAL A 22 9.19 -6.16 -12.49
C VAL A 22 8.27 -5.11 -11.89
N ILE A 23 7.24 -5.56 -11.19
CA ILE A 23 6.41 -4.73 -10.30
C ILE A 23 6.64 -5.22 -8.87
N ILE A 24 7.21 -4.38 -8.01
CA ILE A 24 7.31 -4.65 -6.57
C ILE A 24 6.15 -3.96 -5.87
N VAL A 25 5.37 -4.72 -5.11
CA VAL A 25 4.18 -4.20 -4.43
C VAL A 25 4.39 -4.24 -2.92
N HIS A 26 4.40 -3.06 -2.30
CA HIS A 26 4.44 -2.94 -0.85
C HIS A 26 3.01 -2.98 -0.28
N HIS A 27 2.78 -3.81 0.74
CA HIS A 27 1.47 -3.94 1.40
C HIS A 27 1.11 -2.71 2.24
N GLY A 28 -0.19 -2.50 2.45
CA GLY A 28 -0.72 -1.52 3.39
C GLY A 28 -0.61 -1.96 4.85
N GLY A 29 -1.08 -1.09 5.76
CA GLY A 29 -1.27 -1.43 7.16
C GLY A 29 0.02 -1.80 7.90
N GLY A 30 0.78 -0.82 8.35
CA GLY A 30 1.95 -1.06 9.20
C GLY A 30 1.58 -1.91 10.42
N GLY A 31 2.16 -3.12 10.52
CA GLY A 31 1.90 -4.07 11.60
C GLY A 31 0.63 -4.93 11.46
N ILE A 32 -0.27 -4.63 10.49
CA ILE A 32 -1.45 -5.47 10.19
C ILE A 32 -1.44 -6.04 8.77
N GLY A 33 -0.57 -5.54 7.91
CA GLY A 33 -0.46 -5.97 6.52
C GLY A 33 0.46 -7.16 6.34
N SER A 34 0.27 -7.84 5.23
CA SER A 34 1.14 -8.90 4.71
C SER A 34 1.07 -8.89 3.19
N MET A 35 1.91 -9.69 2.55
CA MET A 35 1.91 -9.85 1.09
C MET A 35 0.61 -10.45 0.52
N ALA A 36 -0.30 -10.94 1.35
CA ALA A 36 -1.56 -11.54 0.90
C ALA A 36 -2.46 -10.52 0.16
N GLU A 37 -2.55 -9.28 0.66
CA GLU A 37 -3.34 -8.23 0.03
C GLU A 37 -2.75 -7.79 -1.32
N PRO A 38 -1.46 -7.41 -1.45
CA PRO A 38 -0.85 -7.11 -2.74
C PRO A 38 -0.93 -8.27 -3.72
N LYS A 39 -0.80 -9.51 -3.27
CA LYS A 39 -0.96 -10.69 -4.12
C LYS A 39 -2.38 -10.79 -4.69
N ALA A 40 -3.40 -10.53 -3.88
CA ALA A 40 -4.79 -10.51 -4.33
C ALA A 40 -5.07 -9.35 -5.30
N SER A 41 -4.52 -8.16 -5.02
CA SER A 41 -4.77 -6.93 -5.79
C SER A 41 -4.01 -6.87 -7.12
N PHE A 42 -2.81 -7.46 -7.23
CA PHE A 42 -1.92 -7.34 -8.39
C PHE A 42 -1.48 -8.67 -9.00
N GLY A 43 -1.69 -9.81 -8.34
CA GLY A 43 -1.22 -11.12 -8.81
C GLY A 43 -1.78 -11.55 -10.17
N TRP A 44 -2.91 -11.00 -10.59
CA TRP A 44 -3.50 -11.22 -11.93
C TRP A 44 -2.65 -10.65 -13.07
N LEU A 45 -1.67 -9.79 -12.80
CA LEU A 45 -0.71 -9.27 -13.78
C LEU A 45 0.44 -10.25 -14.06
N ALA A 46 0.50 -11.37 -13.35
CA ALA A 46 1.53 -12.39 -13.54
C ALA A 46 1.46 -13.13 -14.90
N ASP A 47 0.44 -12.85 -15.70
CA ASP A 47 0.38 -13.27 -17.09
C ASP A 47 1.41 -12.55 -17.99
N ALA A 48 1.87 -11.35 -17.59
CA ALA A 48 2.69 -10.47 -18.42
C ALA A 48 3.84 -9.77 -17.68
N PHE A 49 3.74 -9.66 -16.36
CA PHE A 49 4.72 -8.99 -15.50
C PHE A 49 5.29 -9.94 -14.44
N ARG A 50 6.48 -9.65 -13.97
CA ARG A 50 7.06 -10.31 -12.81
C ARG A 50 6.63 -9.55 -11.55
N ILE A 51 5.64 -10.10 -10.84
CA ILE A 51 5.06 -9.49 -9.64
C ILE A 51 5.81 -9.98 -8.41
N VAL A 52 6.34 -9.07 -7.64
CA VAL A 52 7.05 -9.33 -6.40
C VAL A 52 6.27 -8.73 -5.25
N VAL A 53 5.86 -9.59 -4.33
CA VAL A 53 5.18 -9.22 -3.10
C VAL A 53 5.98 -9.77 -1.92
N TYR A 54 5.97 -9.08 -0.81
CA TYR A 54 6.72 -9.51 0.36
C TYR A 54 6.06 -9.00 1.64
N ASP A 55 6.30 -9.70 2.73
CA ASP A 55 6.02 -9.19 4.06
C ASP A 55 7.14 -8.21 4.42
N ALA A 56 6.78 -6.96 4.67
CA ALA A 56 7.77 -5.95 5.07
C ALA A 56 8.40 -6.31 6.43
N ARG A 57 9.56 -5.74 6.70
CA ARG A 57 10.26 -5.82 8.00
C ARG A 57 9.29 -5.60 9.16
N GLY A 58 9.19 -6.58 10.07
CA GLY A 58 8.27 -6.53 11.22
C GLY A 58 6.80 -6.76 10.87
N CYS A 59 6.47 -7.22 9.66
CA CYS A 59 5.12 -7.55 9.22
C CYS A 59 5.03 -9.01 8.77
N GLY A 60 3.82 -9.55 8.71
CA GLY A 60 3.60 -10.92 8.25
C GLY A 60 4.42 -11.93 9.05
N ILE A 61 5.15 -12.78 8.32
CA ILE A 61 6.09 -13.75 8.88
C ILE A 61 7.55 -13.37 8.64
N SER A 62 7.82 -12.17 8.11
CA SER A 62 9.17 -11.62 8.04
C SER A 62 9.76 -11.37 9.42
N GLU A 63 11.09 -11.32 9.49
CA GLU A 63 11.79 -11.03 10.73
C GLU A 63 11.44 -9.63 11.24
N GLY A 64 11.28 -9.51 12.56
CA GLY A 64 10.94 -8.27 13.25
C GLY A 64 12.16 -7.57 13.81
N LYS A 65 13.06 -7.08 12.97
CA LYS A 65 14.27 -6.37 13.39
C LYS A 65 14.14 -4.87 13.11
N PRO A 66 14.05 -4.01 14.12
CA PRO A 66 13.96 -2.56 13.92
C PRO A 66 15.23 -1.98 13.25
N PRO A 67 15.16 -0.75 12.70
CA PRO A 67 14.06 0.19 12.78
C PRO A 67 12.93 -0.11 11.77
N TYR A 68 11.70 0.22 12.13
CA TYR A 68 10.52 0.12 11.25
C TYR A 68 10.21 1.49 10.60
N SER A 69 11.25 2.27 10.27
CA SER A 69 11.10 3.57 9.64
C SER A 69 10.77 3.46 8.15
N HIS A 70 10.12 4.49 7.59
CA HIS A 70 9.86 4.56 6.15
C HIS A 70 11.14 4.45 5.32
N ALA A 71 12.20 5.16 5.71
CA ALA A 71 13.50 5.10 5.02
C ALA A 71 14.08 3.68 5.02
N GLN A 72 13.94 2.93 6.13
CA GLN A 72 14.40 1.54 6.18
C GLN A 72 13.56 0.64 5.29
N TRP A 73 12.23 0.80 5.27
CA TRP A 73 11.37 0.02 4.38
C TRP A 73 11.59 0.34 2.90
N ALA A 74 11.86 1.60 2.56
CA ALA A 74 12.27 1.98 1.21
C ALA A 74 13.63 1.35 0.83
N ALA A 75 14.59 1.31 1.76
CA ALA A 75 15.88 0.64 1.54
C ALA A 75 15.72 -0.90 1.42
N ASP A 76 14.80 -1.52 2.16
CA ASP A 76 14.50 -2.94 2.02
C ASP A 76 13.85 -3.25 0.66
N LEU A 77 12.97 -2.38 0.16
CA LEU A 77 12.41 -2.49 -1.19
C LEU A 77 13.52 -2.40 -2.25
N ASP A 78 14.47 -1.48 -2.10
CA ASP A 78 15.64 -1.42 -3.00
C ASP A 78 16.51 -2.67 -2.89
N GLY A 79 16.68 -3.20 -1.70
CA GLY A 79 17.35 -4.49 -1.48
C GLY A 79 16.66 -5.66 -2.22
N VAL A 80 15.32 -5.67 -2.27
CA VAL A 80 14.56 -6.64 -3.08
C VAL A 80 14.84 -6.44 -4.56
N ARG A 81 14.85 -5.20 -5.08
CA ARG A 81 15.23 -4.89 -6.46
C ARG A 81 16.64 -5.40 -6.79
N GLN A 82 17.60 -5.14 -5.91
CA GLN A 82 18.99 -5.59 -6.07
C GLN A 82 19.10 -7.12 -6.07
N TRP A 83 18.39 -7.79 -5.16
CA TRP A 83 18.33 -9.26 -5.12
C TRP A 83 17.77 -9.87 -6.41
N LEU A 84 16.79 -9.20 -7.04
CA LEU A 84 16.25 -9.60 -8.35
C LEU A 84 17.24 -9.36 -9.51
N GLY A 85 18.30 -8.58 -9.31
CA GLY A 85 19.29 -8.23 -10.32
C GLY A 85 18.75 -7.31 -11.42
N VAL A 86 17.75 -6.47 -11.11
CA VAL A 86 17.13 -5.56 -12.09
C VAL A 86 17.50 -4.10 -11.80
N ASP A 87 17.66 -3.31 -12.86
CA ASP A 87 18.05 -1.90 -12.76
C ASP A 87 16.87 -1.02 -12.32
N GLN A 88 15.71 -1.21 -12.93
CA GLN A 88 14.51 -0.44 -12.64
C GLN A 88 13.31 -1.32 -12.33
N VAL A 89 12.42 -0.81 -11.50
CA VAL A 89 11.16 -1.46 -11.13
C VAL A 89 9.97 -0.50 -11.26
N ILE A 90 8.80 -1.05 -11.48
CA ILE A 90 7.55 -0.36 -11.20
C ILE A 90 7.24 -0.60 -9.74
N VAL A 91 7.10 0.46 -8.94
CA VAL A 91 6.74 0.34 -7.53
C VAL A 91 5.26 0.57 -7.34
N ALA A 92 4.60 -0.29 -6.58
CA ALA A 92 3.18 -0.15 -6.27
C ALA A 92 2.94 -0.22 -4.76
N GLY A 93 1.95 0.52 -4.27
CA GLY A 93 1.57 0.46 -2.87
C GLY A 93 0.20 1.04 -2.60
N GLY A 94 -0.54 0.41 -1.68
CA GLY A 94 -1.83 0.89 -1.20
C GLY A 94 -1.77 1.33 0.25
N SER A 95 -2.53 2.37 0.62
CA SER A 95 -2.60 2.86 1.99
C SER A 95 -1.19 3.20 2.51
N TYR A 96 -0.78 2.60 3.62
CA TYR A 96 0.57 2.74 4.17
C TYR A 96 1.67 2.31 3.17
N GLY A 97 1.40 1.30 2.33
CA GLY A 97 2.32 0.90 1.25
C GLY A 97 2.55 1.99 0.21
N GLY A 98 1.57 2.87 0.02
CA GLY A 98 1.72 4.06 -0.83
C GLY A 98 2.67 5.11 -0.24
N PHE A 99 2.74 5.24 1.10
CA PHE A 99 3.75 6.08 1.75
C PHE A 99 5.15 5.58 1.40
N ILE A 100 5.36 4.27 1.50
CA ILE A 100 6.67 3.65 1.20
C ILE A 100 6.99 3.72 -0.30
N ALA A 101 6.00 3.56 -1.17
CA ALA A 101 6.20 3.72 -2.61
C ALA A 101 6.65 5.14 -2.99
N MET A 102 6.06 6.18 -2.37
CA MET A 102 6.49 7.57 -2.56
C MET A 102 7.88 7.82 -1.98
N GLU A 103 8.17 7.36 -0.78
CA GLU A 103 9.51 7.45 -0.16
C GLU A 103 10.57 6.75 -1.04
N TYR A 104 10.23 5.58 -1.59
CA TYR A 104 11.12 4.87 -2.51
C TYR A 104 11.37 5.68 -3.79
N ALA A 105 10.32 6.17 -4.45
CA ALA A 105 10.47 6.93 -5.68
C ALA A 105 11.26 8.23 -5.49
N ILE A 106 11.22 8.83 -4.30
CA ILE A 106 12.01 10.01 -3.93
C ILE A 106 13.48 9.63 -3.72
N ALA A 107 13.75 8.55 -2.96
CA ALA A 107 15.11 8.16 -2.59
C ALA A 107 15.85 7.42 -3.72
N TYR A 108 15.14 6.68 -4.58
CA TYR A 108 15.67 5.81 -5.62
C TYR A 108 15.12 6.17 -7.01
N LEU A 109 15.14 7.45 -7.34
CA LEU A 109 14.52 8.01 -8.54
C LEU A 109 14.97 7.31 -9.83
N GLU A 110 16.28 7.07 -9.99
CA GLU A 110 16.85 6.42 -11.17
C GLU A 110 16.45 4.95 -11.31
N HIS A 111 16.02 4.32 -10.22
CA HIS A 111 15.59 2.93 -10.17
C HIS A 111 14.06 2.77 -10.23
N THR A 112 13.32 3.89 -10.31
CA THR A 112 11.86 3.89 -10.38
C THR A 112 11.40 4.14 -11.81
N ARG A 113 10.97 3.08 -12.50
CA ARG A 113 10.42 3.16 -13.85
C ARG A 113 9.05 3.84 -13.89
N ALA A 114 8.17 3.47 -12.97
CA ALA A 114 6.84 4.03 -12.81
C ALA A 114 6.32 3.77 -11.38
N MET A 115 5.28 4.48 -10.97
CA MET A 115 4.67 4.31 -9.65
C MET A 115 3.15 4.11 -9.76
N ILE A 116 2.59 3.21 -8.93
CA ILE A 116 1.14 2.98 -8.79
C ILE A 116 0.76 3.18 -7.34
N LEU A 117 -0.01 4.21 -7.07
CA LEU A 117 -0.50 4.57 -5.74
C LEU A 117 -1.99 4.27 -5.62
N ARG A 118 -2.40 3.70 -4.51
CA ARG A 118 -3.78 3.34 -4.24
C ARG A 118 -4.20 3.78 -2.84
N ASP A 119 -5.26 4.59 -2.73
CA ASP A 119 -5.87 4.94 -1.45
C ASP A 119 -4.81 5.35 -0.41
N THR A 120 -4.06 6.43 -0.69
CA THR A 120 -2.90 6.83 0.11
C THR A 120 -2.85 8.34 0.36
N SER A 121 -1.90 8.80 1.16
CA SER A 121 -1.74 10.21 1.55
C SER A 121 -0.29 10.66 1.40
N PRO A 122 -0.03 11.92 1.03
CA PRO A 122 1.32 12.46 0.93
C PRO A 122 1.86 12.94 2.28
N ASP A 123 1.04 12.96 3.31
CA ASP A 123 1.40 13.39 4.67
C ASP A 123 0.47 12.79 5.73
N SER A 124 0.70 13.16 6.98
CA SER A 124 -0.08 12.68 8.13
C SER A 124 -1.36 13.46 8.41
N THR A 125 -1.70 14.47 7.61
CA THR A 125 -2.90 15.31 7.87
C THR A 125 -4.20 14.54 7.65
N ASN A 126 -4.17 13.42 6.90
CA ASN A 126 -5.32 12.53 6.76
C ASN A 126 -5.80 11.99 8.12
N LEU A 127 -4.96 11.92 9.14
CA LEU A 127 -5.38 11.44 10.46
C LEU A 127 -6.52 12.29 11.07
N LYS A 128 -6.47 13.61 10.89
CA LYS A 128 -7.56 14.49 11.30
C LYS A 128 -8.86 14.12 10.59
N LEU A 129 -8.78 13.87 9.27
CA LEU A 129 -9.94 13.48 8.46
C LEU A 129 -10.49 12.11 8.86
N VAL A 130 -9.63 11.16 9.25
CA VAL A 130 -10.05 9.85 9.79
C VAL A 130 -10.95 10.03 11.01
N PHE A 131 -10.55 10.88 11.97
CA PHE A 131 -11.34 11.14 13.17
C PHE A 131 -12.66 11.87 12.85
N GLU A 132 -12.66 12.81 11.92
CA GLU A 132 -13.85 13.51 11.46
C GLU A 132 -14.82 12.55 10.75
N ASN A 133 -14.33 11.73 9.84
CA ASN A 133 -15.13 10.76 9.09
C ASN A 133 -15.69 9.66 10.01
N ALA A 134 -14.91 9.20 10.98
CA ALA A 134 -15.35 8.22 11.96
C ALA A 134 -16.51 8.74 12.84
N ARG A 135 -16.54 10.04 13.16
CA ARG A 135 -17.66 10.64 13.90
C ARG A 135 -18.93 10.78 13.06
N ASN A 136 -18.78 10.90 11.75
CA ASN A 136 -19.90 11.14 10.82
C ASN A 136 -20.49 9.84 10.24
N GLN A 137 -19.79 8.70 10.36
CA GLN A 137 -20.30 7.42 9.87
C GLN A 137 -21.35 6.83 10.84
N THR A 138 -22.26 6.02 10.28
CA THR A 138 -23.36 5.36 11.03
C THR A 138 -23.40 3.85 10.84
N ARG A 139 -22.41 3.27 10.14
CA ARG A 139 -22.35 1.85 9.79
C ARG A 139 -21.93 0.97 10.94
N VAL A 140 -21.06 1.49 11.80
CA VAL A 140 -20.45 0.76 12.92
C VAL A 140 -20.58 1.59 14.19
N ASP A 141 -20.96 0.93 15.29
CA ASP A 141 -20.86 1.53 16.64
C ASP A 141 -19.40 1.34 17.12
N LEU A 142 -18.60 2.40 17.06
CA LEU A 142 -17.18 2.36 17.38
C LEU A 142 -16.93 2.49 18.88
N ASN A 143 -16.12 1.58 19.40
CA ASN A 143 -15.48 1.81 20.70
C ASN A 143 -14.36 2.86 20.53
N TRP A 144 -14.62 4.07 21.02
CA TRP A 144 -13.70 5.21 20.84
C TRP A 144 -12.34 5.03 21.53
N ASP A 145 -12.25 4.30 22.62
CA ASP A 145 -10.96 3.95 23.24
C ASP A 145 -10.14 3.04 22.32
N ASN A 146 -10.75 1.99 21.74
CA ASN A 146 -10.11 1.12 20.76
C ASN A 146 -9.72 1.90 19.51
N PHE A 147 -10.61 2.77 19.01
CA PHE A 147 -10.38 3.62 17.85
C PHE A 147 -9.16 4.53 18.06
N GLU A 148 -9.13 5.26 19.18
CA GLU A 148 -8.05 6.20 19.50
C GLU A 148 -6.72 5.45 19.67
N ARG A 149 -6.68 4.34 20.40
CA ARG A 149 -5.48 3.52 20.58
C ARG A 149 -4.94 2.98 19.25
N TYR A 150 -5.83 2.54 18.35
CA TYR A 150 -5.43 2.08 17.02
C TYR A 150 -4.75 3.21 16.24
N TRP A 151 -5.38 4.36 16.10
CA TRP A 151 -4.89 5.46 15.27
C TRP A 151 -3.75 6.27 15.89
N THR A 152 -3.50 6.10 17.19
CA THR A 152 -2.38 6.76 17.88
C THR A 152 -1.22 5.79 18.21
N GLY A 153 -1.35 4.50 17.87
CA GLY A 153 -0.31 3.51 18.09
C GLY A 153 -0.13 3.11 19.57
N HIS A 154 -1.21 3.06 20.34
CA HIS A 154 -1.18 2.62 21.74
C HIS A 154 -1.83 1.24 21.93
N ILE A 155 -1.51 0.32 21.04
CA ILE A 155 -1.96 -1.07 21.07
C ILE A 155 -1.12 -1.84 22.10
N ARG A 156 -1.77 -2.75 22.84
CA ARG A 156 -1.18 -3.46 23.99
C ARG A 156 -0.44 -4.74 23.58
N ASP A 157 -1.02 -5.49 22.62
CA ASP A 157 -0.51 -6.74 22.09
C ASP A 157 -1.16 -7.06 20.73
N ASP A 158 -0.76 -8.17 20.09
CA ASP A 158 -1.28 -8.58 18.78
C ASP A 158 -2.79 -8.93 18.82
N ALA A 159 -3.29 -9.47 19.93
CA ALA A 159 -4.71 -9.78 20.10
C ALA A 159 -5.55 -8.49 20.21
N ASP A 160 -5.06 -7.51 20.92
CA ASP A 160 -5.65 -6.17 21.02
C ASP A 160 -5.66 -5.46 19.65
N LEU A 161 -4.59 -5.58 18.88
CA LEU A 161 -4.52 -5.06 17.51
C LEU A 161 -5.59 -5.70 16.61
N LYS A 162 -5.73 -7.03 16.68
CA LYS A 162 -6.77 -7.77 15.95
C LYS A 162 -8.17 -7.31 16.35
N ALA A 163 -8.42 -7.14 17.64
CA ALA A 163 -9.73 -6.70 18.15
C ALA A 163 -10.07 -5.28 17.67
N CYS A 164 -9.13 -4.33 17.80
CA CYS A 164 -9.34 -2.96 17.30
C CYS A 164 -9.57 -2.95 15.78
N TRP A 165 -8.80 -3.74 15.01
CA TRP A 165 -8.98 -3.85 13.57
C TRP A 165 -10.33 -4.44 13.18
N ALA A 166 -10.83 -5.43 13.93
CA ALA A 166 -12.12 -6.06 13.66
C ALA A 166 -13.29 -5.06 13.72
N GLU A 167 -13.23 -4.05 14.57
CA GLU A 167 -14.24 -2.99 14.65
C GLU A 167 -14.18 -2.05 13.43
N LEU A 168 -13.00 -1.84 12.84
CA LEU A 168 -12.78 -0.90 11.74
C LEU A 168 -12.97 -1.55 10.36
N ALA A 169 -12.69 -2.83 10.22
CA ALA A 169 -12.67 -3.55 8.94
C ALA A 169 -13.94 -3.39 8.09
N PRO A 170 -15.17 -3.32 8.66
CA PRO A 170 -16.39 -3.09 7.89
C PRO A 170 -16.44 -1.72 7.17
N LEU A 171 -15.70 -0.73 7.66
CA LEU A 171 -15.68 0.62 7.06
C LEU A 171 -14.79 0.73 5.82
N TYR A 172 -13.98 -0.30 5.54
CA TYR A 172 -12.99 -0.27 4.43
C TYR A 172 -13.57 -0.60 3.06
N SER A 173 -14.82 -1.10 2.99
CA SER A 173 -15.52 -1.39 1.74
C SER A 173 -16.61 -0.35 1.49
N TYR A 174 -16.94 -0.13 0.22
CA TYR A 174 -18.05 0.74 -0.17
C TYR A 174 -19.39 0.23 0.36
N GLU A 175 -19.68 -1.04 0.12
CA GLU A 175 -20.87 -1.71 0.68
C GLU A 175 -20.58 -2.28 2.06
N ASP A 176 -21.64 -2.46 2.87
CA ASP A 176 -21.53 -3.12 4.19
C ASP A 176 -21.45 -4.64 4.01
N ASP A 177 -20.28 -5.12 3.64
CA ASP A 177 -19.97 -6.54 3.46
C ASP A 177 -19.27 -7.08 4.71
N ARG A 178 -20.05 -7.62 5.63
CA ARG A 178 -19.57 -8.14 6.91
C ARG A 178 -18.77 -9.44 6.74
N GLU A 179 -19.08 -10.25 5.74
CA GLU A 179 -18.33 -11.48 5.46
C GLU A 179 -16.93 -11.15 4.94
N ARG A 180 -16.83 -10.22 4.00
CA ARG A 180 -15.54 -9.73 3.52
C ARG A 180 -14.72 -9.05 4.64
N ALA A 181 -15.37 -8.27 5.51
CA ALA A 181 -14.71 -7.66 6.65
C ALA A 181 -14.15 -8.72 7.61
N ALA A 182 -14.93 -9.75 7.94
CA ALA A 182 -14.48 -10.86 8.78
C ALA A 182 -13.31 -11.63 8.13
N ALA A 183 -13.40 -11.95 6.84
CA ALA A 183 -12.33 -12.60 6.10
C ALA A 183 -11.03 -11.75 6.10
N ARG A 184 -11.14 -10.43 5.97
CA ARG A 184 -9.99 -9.50 6.06
C ARG A 184 -9.33 -9.54 7.43
N VAL A 185 -10.11 -9.65 8.50
CA VAL A 185 -9.59 -9.79 9.88
C VAL A 185 -8.91 -11.15 10.07
N GLU A 186 -9.54 -12.24 9.65
CA GLU A 186 -8.97 -13.59 9.83
C GLU A 186 -7.68 -13.81 9.01
N ASN A 187 -7.58 -13.22 7.82
CA ASN A 187 -6.40 -13.31 6.96
C ASN A 187 -5.35 -12.23 7.26
N GLY A 188 -5.59 -11.35 8.21
CA GLY A 188 -4.64 -10.32 8.65
C GLY A 188 -3.46 -10.91 9.43
N SER A 189 -2.35 -10.19 9.41
CA SER A 189 -1.19 -10.47 10.26
C SER A 189 -1.05 -9.36 11.28
N TYR A 190 -0.81 -9.70 12.52
CA TYR A 190 -0.84 -8.75 13.64
C TYR A 190 0.52 -8.68 14.32
N ARG A 191 1.14 -7.52 14.29
CA ARG A 191 2.45 -7.16 14.88
C ARG A 191 2.31 -5.81 15.55
N TYR A 192 1.85 -5.78 16.79
CA TYR A 192 1.51 -4.54 17.49
C TYR A 192 2.71 -3.60 17.68
N GLU A 193 3.93 -4.13 17.89
CA GLU A 193 5.13 -3.29 18.04
C GLU A 193 5.41 -2.49 16.76
N THR A 194 5.32 -3.14 15.60
CA THR A 194 5.46 -2.47 14.31
C THR A 194 4.33 -1.47 14.09
N HIS A 195 3.09 -1.83 14.43
CA HIS A 195 1.94 -0.93 14.35
C HIS A 195 2.16 0.33 15.19
N ASN A 196 2.52 0.16 16.44
CA ASN A 196 2.78 1.28 17.35
C ASN A 196 3.91 2.17 16.83
N TRP A 197 5.01 1.58 16.33
CA TRP A 197 6.09 2.35 15.71
C TRP A 197 5.58 3.19 14.53
N CYS A 198 4.80 2.59 13.63
CA CYS A 198 4.24 3.27 12.48
C CYS A 198 3.40 4.49 12.85
N PHE A 199 2.55 4.37 13.86
CA PHE A 199 1.62 5.41 14.24
C PHE A 199 2.18 6.43 15.23
N GLN A 200 3.15 6.06 16.06
CA GLN A 200 3.81 6.98 16.99
C GLN A 200 5.01 7.70 16.38
N GLN A 201 5.89 6.95 15.72
CA GLN A 201 7.17 7.49 15.23
C GLN A 201 7.06 8.01 13.80
N ASN A 202 6.68 7.13 12.85
CA ASN A 202 6.72 7.48 11.44
C ASN A 202 5.70 8.57 11.11
N ARG A 203 4.45 8.41 11.54
CA ARG A 203 3.39 9.39 11.22
C ARG A 203 3.63 10.77 11.82
N SER A 204 4.37 10.86 12.93
CA SER A 204 4.67 12.15 13.56
C SER A 204 5.55 13.06 12.69
N VAL A 205 6.29 12.46 11.74
CA VAL A 205 7.27 13.17 10.89
C VAL A 205 6.98 13.02 9.38
N TYR A 206 5.96 12.24 9.00
CA TYR A 206 5.69 11.93 7.61
C TYR A 206 5.07 13.13 6.86
N ASP A 207 5.84 13.70 5.94
CA ASP A 207 5.40 14.68 4.94
C ASP A 207 6.34 14.62 3.73
N VAL A 208 5.89 14.02 2.64
CA VAL A 208 6.66 13.93 1.38
C VAL A 208 6.28 15.00 0.36
N LYS A 209 5.29 15.84 0.64
CA LYS A 209 4.82 16.89 -0.28
C LYS A 209 5.96 17.76 -0.83
N PRO A 210 6.94 18.22 -0.04
CA PRO A 210 8.04 19.05 -0.56
C PRO A 210 8.91 18.35 -1.62
N ALA A 211 8.98 17.00 -1.59
CA ALA A 211 9.81 16.22 -2.48
C ALA A 211 9.06 15.70 -3.72
N LEU A 212 7.74 15.58 -3.68
CA LEU A 212 6.92 15.05 -4.78
C LEU A 212 7.09 15.79 -6.12
N PRO A 213 7.31 17.14 -6.18
CA PRO A 213 7.60 17.80 -7.46
C PRO A 213 8.89 17.33 -8.14
N GLY A 214 9.78 16.65 -7.40
CA GLY A 214 10.98 16.01 -7.93
C GLY A 214 10.77 14.63 -8.55
N VAL A 215 9.66 13.97 -8.28
CA VAL A 215 9.33 12.66 -8.86
C VAL A 215 9.06 12.81 -10.36
N ARG A 216 9.81 12.09 -11.18
CA ARG A 216 9.79 12.18 -12.65
C ARG A 216 9.20 10.96 -13.33
N CYS A 217 9.01 9.87 -12.61
CA CYS A 217 8.45 8.67 -13.18
C CYS A 217 6.93 8.83 -13.41
N PRO A 218 6.37 8.27 -14.50
CA PRO A 218 4.93 8.22 -14.69
C PRO A 218 4.24 7.60 -13.47
N THR A 219 3.17 8.24 -13.01
CA THR A 219 2.49 7.83 -11.77
C THR A 219 0.99 7.65 -12.00
N LEU A 220 0.46 6.46 -11.68
CA LEU A 220 -0.98 6.22 -11.56
C LEU A 220 -1.40 6.37 -10.10
N ILE A 221 -2.42 7.19 -9.86
CA ILE A 221 -3.02 7.40 -8.55
C ILE A 221 -4.48 6.92 -8.64
N THR A 222 -4.87 6.01 -7.77
CA THR A 222 -6.23 5.49 -7.68
C THR A 222 -6.79 5.70 -6.27
N VAL A 223 -8.07 6.05 -6.16
CA VAL A 223 -8.72 6.27 -4.88
C VAL A 223 -10.22 5.99 -4.97
N GLY A 224 -10.78 5.39 -3.93
CA GLY A 224 -12.23 5.25 -3.79
C GLY A 224 -12.90 6.58 -3.42
N ARG A 225 -14.05 6.89 -4.04
CA ARG A 225 -14.85 8.09 -3.71
C ARG A 225 -15.23 8.15 -2.23
N HIS A 226 -15.44 6.98 -1.64
CA HIS A 226 -15.92 6.81 -0.27
C HIS A 226 -14.80 6.35 0.69
N ASP A 227 -13.55 6.60 0.32
CA ASP A 227 -12.41 6.31 1.21
C ASP A 227 -12.44 7.25 2.42
N TRP A 228 -12.69 6.67 3.58
CA TRP A 228 -12.77 7.41 4.83
C TRP A 228 -11.40 7.58 5.52
N VAL A 229 -10.39 6.77 5.11
CA VAL A 229 -9.04 6.76 5.70
C VAL A 229 -8.12 7.76 5.01
N THR A 230 -8.08 7.69 3.68
CA THR A 230 -7.29 8.59 2.83
C THR A 230 -8.19 9.19 1.75
N PRO A 231 -9.05 10.15 2.11
CA PRO A 231 -10.06 10.72 1.24
C PRO A 231 -9.48 11.27 -0.06
N VAL A 232 -10.31 11.39 -1.08
CA VAL A 232 -9.96 11.87 -2.43
C VAL A 232 -9.04 13.10 -2.42
N ALA A 233 -9.24 14.03 -1.50
CA ALA A 233 -8.41 15.24 -1.36
C ALA A 233 -6.90 14.93 -1.15
N MET A 234 -6.55 13.78 -0.52
CA MET A 234 -5.15 13.36 -0.38
C MET A 234 -4.57 12.96 -1.73
N SER A 235 -5.31 12.20 -2.52
CA SER A 235 -4.91 11.79 -3.87
C SER A 235 -4.86 12.97 -4.85
N GLU A 236 -5.78 13.92 -4.74
CA GLU A 236 -5.75 15.18 -5.49
C GLU A 236 -4.50 15.99 -5.16
N THR A 237 -4.09 16.04 -3.90
CA THR A 237 -2.85 16.69 -3.47
C THR A 237 -1.63 16.01 -4.09
N ILE A 238 -1.56 14.68 -4.10
CA ILE A 238 -0.47 13.94 -4.74
C ILE A 238 -0.44 14.26 -6.25
N ALA A 239 -1.60 14.19 -6.91
CA ALA A 239 -1.72 14.45 -8.35
C ALA A 239 -1.31 15.88 -8.73
N ALA A 240 -1.60 16.86 -7.89
CA ALA A 240 -1.19 18.24 -8.11
C ALA A 240 0.32 18.47 -7.96
N LEU A 241 1.02 17.61 -7.22
CA LEU A 241 2.45 17.75 -6.92
C LEU A 241 3.34 16.92 -7.84
N ILE A 242 2.90 15.76 -8.34
CA ILE A 242 3.67 14.92 -9.26
C ILE A 242 3.39 15.32 -10.71
N PRO A 243 4.40 15.82 -11.47
CA PRO A 243 4.18 16.40 -12.81
C PRO A 243 3.58 15.42 -13.84
N ASP A 244 4.02 14.16 -13.84
CA ASP A 244 3.54 13.11 -14.76
C ASP A 244 2.66 12.12 -13.99
N SER A 245 1.47 12.57 -13.62
CA SER A 245 0.52 11.76 -12.86
C SER A 245 -0.85 11.70 -13.53
N GLN A 246 -1.51 10.56 -13.33
CA GLN A 246 -2.89 10.30 -13.71
C GLN A 246 -3.69 9.92 -12.46
N LEU A 247 -4.71 10.71 -12.09
CA LEU A 247 -5.64 10.40 -11.00
C LEU A 247 -6.91 9.74 -11.56
N VAL A 248 -7.32 8.62 -10.98
CA VAL A 248 -8.59 7.95 -11.25
C VAL A 248 -9.35 7.74 -9.95
N ILE A 249 -10.59 8.26 -9.91
CA ILE A 249 -11.49 8.12 -8.77
C ILE A 249 -12.50 7.01 -9.08
N PHE A 250 -12.63 6.07 -8.17
CA PHE A 250 -13.54 4.93 -8.24
C PHE A 250 -14.84 5.27 -7.50
N GLU A 251 -15.90 5.48 -8.23
CA GLU A 251 -17.13 6.10 -7.70
C GLU A 251 -17.92 5.19 -6.74
N LYS A 252 -17.70 3.87 -6.80
CA LYS A 252 -18.35 2.88 -5.94
C LYS A 252 -17.34 2.12 -5.08
N SER A 253 -16.28 2.81 -4.66
CA SER A 253 -15.24 2.21 -3.84
C SER A 253 -15.00 2.97 -2.54
N GLY A 254 -14.75 2.22 -1.46
CA GLY A 254 -14.15 2.68 -0.23
C GLY A 254 -12.63 2.66 -0.31
N HIS A 255 -11.97 2.16 0.73
CA HIS A 255 -10.50 2.08 0.81
C HIS A 255 -9.91 0.88 0.05
N SER A 256 -10.63 0.30 -0.91
CA SER A 256 -10.17 -0.90 -1.63
C SER A 256 -10.79 -1.04 -3.03
N PRO A 257 -10.48 -0.14 -3.99
CA PRO A 257 -10.95 -0.25 -5.38
C PRO A 257 -10.72 -1.63 -6.02
N PRO A 258 -9.60 -2.36 -5.76
CA PRO A 258 -9.43 -3.71 -6.31
C PRO A 258 -10.50 -4.70 -5.88
N SER A 259 -11.11 -4.49 -4.72
CA SER A 259 -12.16 -5.35 -4.17
C SER A 259 -13.57 -4.85 -4.49
N ASP A 260 -13.76 -3.53 -4.52
CA ASP A 260 -15.08 -2.92 -4.71
C ASP A 260 -15.44 -2.77 -6.20
N GLU A 261 -14.48 -2.40 -7.05
CA GLU A 261 -14.65 -2.25 -8.50
C GLU A 261 -13.54 -2.99 -9.28
N PRO A 262 -13.41 -4.32 -9.16
CA PRO A 262 -12.25 -5.08 -9.64
C PRO A 262 -12.02 -4.96 -11.15
N GLU A 263 -13.06 -5.00 -11.97
CA GLU A 263 -12.92 -4.94 -13.42
C GLU A 263 -12.45 -3.55 -13.91
N LEU A 264 -12.95 -2.49 -13.27
CA LEU A 264 -12.50 -1.14 -13.56
C LEU A 264 -11.04 -0.96 -13.11
N PHE A 265 -10.69 -1.44 -11.92
CA PHE A 265 -9.32 -1.38 -11.40
C PHE A 265 -8.34 -2.09 -12.34
N ARG A 266 -8.64 -3.32 -12.75
CA ARG A 266 -7.81 -4.09 -13.69
C ARG A 266 -7.61 -3.35 -15.01
N ARG A 267 -8.67 -2.79 -15.59
CA ARG A 267 -8.59 -2.02 -16.82
C ARG A 267 -7.70 -0.79 -16.68
N VAL A 268 -7.93 0.03 -15.66
CA VAL A 268 -7.16 1.26 -15.40
C VAL A 268 -5.67 0.95 -15.23
N VAL A 269 -5.33 -0.08 -14.44
CA VAL A 269 -3.95 -0.49 -14.24
C VAL A 269 -3.32 -1.02 -15.53
N ARG A 270 -4.01 -1.86 -16.31
CA ARG A 270 -3.50 -2.34 -17.60
C ARG A 270 -3.27 -1.21 -18.61
N ASP A 271 -4.18 -0.25 -18.69
CA ASP A 271 -4.07 0.90 -19.62
C ASP A 271 -2.86 1.78 -19.25
N PHE A 272 -2.58 1.94 -17.96
CA PHE A 272 -1.38 2.63 -17.48
C PHE A 272 -0.11 1.83 -17.81
N LEU A 273 -0.08 0.54 -17.48
CA LEU A 273 1.08 -0.33 -17.69
C LEU A 273 1.42 -0.46 -19.18
N ALA A 274 0.44 -0.47 -20.08
CA ALA A 274 0.67 -0.47 -21.52
C ALA A 274 1.44 0.77 -22.03
N LYS A 275 1.34 1.90 -21.33
CA LYS A 275 2.09 3.12 -21.66
C LYS A 275 3.51 3.09 -21.13
N VAL A 276 3.72 2.57 -19.89
CA VAL A 276 5.02 2.62 -19.22
C VAL A 276 5.89 1.38 -19.45
N ALA A 277 5.29 0.28 -19.97
CA ALA A 277 5.97 -0.96 -20.33
C ALA A 277 5.42 -1.52 -21.66
N PRO A 278 5.56 -0.77 -22.78
CA PRO A 278 4.98 -1.15 -24.08
C PRO A 278 5.54 -2.45 -24.64
N GLU A 279 6.74 -2.87 -24.24
CA GLU A 279 7.35 -4.15 -24.62
C GLU A 279 6.49 -5.35 -24.24
N VAL A 280 5.72 -5.27 -23.15
CA VAL A 280 4.82 -6.33 -22.69
C VAL A 280 3.61 -6.48 -23.64
N SER A 281 3.13 -5.37 -24.19
CA SER A 281 1.98 -5.37 -25.12
C SER A 281 2.33 -5.95 -26.50
N ALA A 282 3.59 -5.91 -26.89
CA ALA A 282 4.06 -6.39 -28.19
C ALA A 282 4.18 -7.93 -28.25
N ASP A 283 4.52 -8.59 -27.12
CA ASP A 283 4.69 -10.06 -27.03
C ASP A 283 3.37 -10.83 -26.73
N GLY A 284 2.36 -10.16 -26.23
CA GLY A 284 1.06 -10.76 -25.88
C GLY A 284 0.13 -11.05 -27.06
N ARG A 285 0.60 -10.94 -28.31
CA ARG A 285 -0.12 -11.32 -29.52
C ARG A 285 0.64 -12.40 -30.30
N ARG A 286 1.00 -13.50 -29.63
CA ARG A 286 1.38 -14.73 -30.35
C ARG A 286 0.50 -15.89 -29.92
#